data_e38a51b5d477a8ab81e384362a32da7d
#
_entry.id   e38a51b5d477a8ab81e384362a32da7d
#
_cell.length_a   1.000
_cell.length_b   1.000
_cell.length_c   1.000
_cell.angle_alpha   90.00
_cell.angle_beta   90.00
_cell.angle_gamma   90.00
#
_symmetry.space_group_name_H-M   'P 1'
#
loop_
_entity.id
_entity.type
_entity.pdbx_description
1 polymer ?
#
loop_
_entity_poly.entity_id
_entity_poly.type
_entity_poly.pdbx_seq_one_letter_code
_entity_poly.pdbx_strand_id
1 'polypeptide(L)'
;TSQVFLYNHFIMANENSYNHWADQVAAKIIKEKGDLPSYTCASGITPSGTVHIGNFREIITVDLIVRALRDAGKNVRFIYSWDDYDVFRKVPGNMPKPEVLEKYLRYPITSVPDTFDRDENYARHHEVDIENQLPRVGIHPEFLYQSSRYQAHRYVEGLKKSLQNRELIKECLNEYRDEDHKMKAEDVYWPTSIFCGKCNKDTTEITGYDGEYGVSYKCECGCEETVDIREFGGIKLGWRVDWPMRWNEEKVVFEPGGKDHISPGGSYDTAKLVSKKIFGWDAPVTMKYDFVKLKGVPGKMSSSKGKVI
;
A
#
# COMPACT_ATOMS: atom_id res chain seq x y z
N THR A 1 3.06 41.84 20.61
CA THR A 1 1.69 41.96 20.04
C THR A 1 1.68 42.12 18.51
N SER A 2 2.83 42.38 17.86
CA SER A 2 2.91 42.59 16.40
C SER A 2 3.22 41.34 15.58
N GLN A 3 3.69 40.27 16.19
CA GLN A 3 4.02 39.02 15.46
C GLN A 3 2.82 38.09 15.21
N VAL A 4 1.75 38.21 16.00
CA VAL A 4 0.55 37.38 15.84
C VAL A 4 -0.32 37.86 14.67
N PHE A 5 -0.22 39.15 14.29
CA PHE A 5 -0.99 39.73 13.19
C PHE A 5 -0.45 39.35 11.79
N LEU A 6 0.84 39.04 11.67
CA LEU A 6 1.44 38.64 10.41
C LEU A 6 1.12 37.16 10.04
N TYR A 7 0.91 36.31 11.04
CA TYR A 7 0.59 34.89 10.82
C TYR A 7 -0.83 34.66 10.27
N ASN A 8 -1.78 35.51 10.68
CA ASN A 8 -3.17 35.39 10.20
C ASN A 8 -3.40 35.99 8.79
N HIS A 9 -2.46 36.77 8.27
CA HIS A 9 -2.59 37.32 6.90
C HIS A 9 -2.15 36.36 5.82
N PHE A 10 -1.35 35.33 6.15
CA PHE A 10 -0.93 34.31 5.19
C PHE A 10 -2.00 33.23 4.93
N ILE A 11 -2.98 33.08 5.85
CA ILE A 11 -4.00 32.01 5.76
C ILE A 11 -5.20 32.43 4.86
N MET A 12 -5.34 33.73 4.56
CA MET A 12 -6.40 34.23 3.69
C MET A 12 -5.92 34.58 2.26
N ALA A 13 -4.84 33.93 1.81
CA ALA A 13 -4.49 33.96 0.39
C ALA A 13 -5.59 33.25 -0.40
N ASN A 14 -6.27 33.98 -1.25
CA ASN A 14 -7.32 33.52 -2.16
C ASN A 14 -6.99 32.13 -2.73
N GLU A 15 -7.91 31.17 -2.67
CA GLU A 15 -7.80 29.84 -3.28
C GLU A 15 -7.41 29.91 -4.78
N ASN A 16 -7.56 31.05 -5.41
CA ASN A 16 -7.20 31.37 -6.81
C ASN A 16 -5.78 31.92 -7.01
N SER A 17 -4.95 32.05 -5.97
CA SER A 17 -3.60 32.63 -6.09
C SER A 17 -2.48 31.60 -6.29
N TYR A 18 -2.76 30.31 -6.17
CA TYR A 18 -1.77 29.27 -6.38
C TYR A 18 -1.57 28.98 -7.86
N ASN A 19 -0.40 29.26 -8.38
CA ASN A 19 -0.09 29.06 -9.81
C ASN A 19 0.22 27.59 -10.15
N HIS A 20 0.60 26.78 -9.15
CA HIS A 20 0.96 25.37 -9.35
C HIS A 20 -0.07 24.43 -8.70
N TRP A 21 -0.39 23.34 -9.40
CA TRP A 21 -1.38 22.36 -8.91
C TRP A 21 -1.00 21.74 -7.55
N ALA A 22 0.31 21.56 -7.26
CA ALA A 22 0.75 20.99 -6.00
C ALA A 22 0.41 21.89 -4.81
N ASP A 23 0.50 23.23 -4.98
CA ASP A 23 0.13 24.21 -3.95
C ASP A 23 -1.37 24.17 -3.68
N GLN A 24 -2.19 24.01 -4.74
CA GLN A 24 -3.65 23.86 -4.61
C GLN A 24 -4.00 22.58 -3.81
N VAL A 25 -3.34 21.47 -4.10
CA VAL A 25 -3.55 20.21 -3.37
C VAL A 25 -3.04 20.31 -1.94
N ALA A 26 -1.90 20.95 -1.70
CA ALA A 26 -1.38 21.18 -0.35
C ALA A 26 -2.34 22.04 0.49
N ALA A 27 -2.89 23.12 -0.09
CA ALA A 27 -3.90 23.94 0.55
C ALA A 27 -5.18 23.14 0.88
N LYS A 28 -5.62 22.26 -0.04
CA LYS A 28 -6.74 21.36 0.19
C LYS A 28 -6.47 20.39 1.35
N ILE A 29 -5.27 19.79 1.41
CA ILE A 29 -4.88 18.89 2.52
C ILE A 29 -4.93 19.64 3.84
N ILE A 30 -4.35 20.83 3.93
CA ILE A 30 -4.36 21.65 5.15
C ILE A 30 -5.78 21.98 5.58
N LYS A 31 -6.64 22.36 4.63
CA LYS A 31 -8.04 22.70 4.89
C LYS A 31 -8.84 21.50 5.40
N GLU A 32 -8.70 20.33 4.77
CA GLU A 32 -9.49 19.13 5.10
C GLU A 32 -8.98 18.40 6.35
N LYS A 33 -7.68 18.40 6.59
CA LYS A 33 -7.06 17.66 7.71
C LYS A 33 -6.83 18.53 8.96
N GLY A 34 -6.96 19.84 8.83
CA GLY A 34 -6.72 20.77 9.93
C GLY A 34 -5.24 20.90 10.27
N ASP A 35 -4.96 21.49 11.45
CA ASP A 35 -3.58 21.65 11.94
C ASP A 35 -3.12 20.37 12.63
N LEU A 36 -2.11 19.74 12.06
CA LEU A 36 -1.54 18.49 12.55
C LEU A 36 -0.07 18.69 12.93
N PRO A 37 0.45 17.93 13.91
CA PRO A 37 1.86 18.00 14.30
C PRO A 37 2.79 17.51 13.17
N SER A 38 2.29 16.63 12.28
CA SER A 38 2.98 16.14 11.10
C SER A 38 1.98 15.70 10.04
N TYR A 39 2.32 15.93 8.78
CA TYR A 39 1.54 15.53 7.60
C TYR A 39 2.26 14.38 6.91
N THR A 40 1.74 13.15 7.04
CA THR A 40 2.32 12.00 6.36
C THR A 40 1.75 11.89 4.94
N CYS A 41 2.62 12.00 3.94
CA CYS A 41 2.32 11.75 2.53
C CYS A 41 2.88 10.38 2.16
N ALA A 42 2.06 9.54 1.51
CA ALA A 42 2.40 8.15 1.22
C ALA A 42 2.43 7.87 -0.27
N SER A 43 3.25 6.92 -0.65
CA SER A 43 3.31 6.22 -1.92
C SER A 43 3.81 4.80 -1.68
N GLY A 44 3.64 3.89 -2.62
CA GLY A 44 4.18 2.55 -2.48
C GLY A 44 3.83 1.64 -3.65
N ILE A 45 4.60 0.57 -3.80
CA ILE A 45 4.34 -0.48 -4.79
C ILE A 45 4.78 -1.85 -4.28
N THR A 46 4.28 -2.89 -4.94
CA THR A 46 4.81 -4.24 -4.82
C THR A 46 6.07 -4.38 -5.72
N PRO A 47 7.23 -4.84 -5.21
CA PRO A 47 8.44 -5.08 -6.02
C PRO A 47 8.31 -6.35 -6.86
N SER A 48 7.26 -6.42 -7.68
CA SER A 48 6.89 -7.62 -8.46
C SER A 48 7.64 -7.76 -9.79
N GLY A 49 8.57 -6.87 -10.09
CA GLY A 49 9.39 -6.81 -11.30
C GLY A 49 10.04 -5.46 -11.47
N THR A 50 10.73 -5.26 -12.59
CA THR A 50 11.48 -4.04 -12.87
C THR A 50 10.65 -2.77 -12.68
N VAL A 51 11.13 -1.89 -11.80
CA VAL A 51 10.50 -0.57 -11.57
C VAL A 51 10.81 0.35 -12.76
N HIS A 52 9.82 1.11 -13.18
CA HIS A 52 9.89 1.90 -14.41
C HIS A 52 9.35 3.33 -14.23
N ILE A 53 9.50 4.16 -15.24
CA ILE A 53 9.06 5.57 -15.24
C ILE A 53 7.57 5.74 -14.85
N GLY A 54 6.73 4.75 -15.12
CA GLY A 54 5.32 4.77 -14.72
C GLY A 54 5.12 4.74 -13.20
N ASN A 55 6.00 4.01 -12.47
CA ASN A 55 6.01 3.99 -11.01
C ASN A 55 6.63 5.29 -10.46
N PHE A 56 7.70 5.79 -11.10
CA PHE A 56 8.32 7.06 -10.71
C PHE A 56 7.35 8.23 -10.77
N ARG A 57 6.36 8.20 -11.69
CA ARG A 57 5.32 9.23 -11.76
C ARG A 57 4.58 9.42 -10.44
N GLU A 58 4.25 8.34 -9.74
CA GLU A 58 3.59 8.42 -8.44
C GLU A 58 4.51 9.07 -7.41
N ILE A 59 5.75 8.63 -7.35
CA ILE A 59 6.76 9.14 -6.42
C ILE A 59 6.95 10.65 -6.58
N ILE A 60 7.17 11.13 -7.81
CA ILE A 60 7.35 12.57 -8.07
C ILE A 60 6.07 13.36 -7.77
N THR A 61 4.91 12.78 -7.96
CA THR A 61 3.63 13.41 -7.60
C THR A 61 3.57 13.67 -6.09
N VAL A 62 3.94 12.69 -5.26
CA VAL A 62 3.98 12.86 -3.81
C VAL A 62 5.07 13.85 -3.39
N ASP A 63 6.26 13.77 -3.99
CA ASP A 63 7.37 14.69 -3.66
C ASP A 63 6.99 16.16 -3.90
N LEU A 64 6.30 16.46 -4.99
CA LEU A 64 5.83 17.83 -5.26
C LEU A 64 4.82 18.31 -4.21
N ILE A 65 3.94 17.46 -3.71
CA ILE A 65 3.02 17.80 -2.62
C ILE A 65 3.79 17.97 -1.30
N VAL A 66 4.76 17.10 -1.02
CA VAL A 66 5.64 17.21 0.15
C VAL A 66 6.35 18.56 0.17
N ARG A 67 6.90 18.99 -0.97
CA ARG A 67 7.55 20.32 -1.12
C ARG A 67 6.56 21.44 -0.88
N ALA A 68 5.39 21.40 -1.52
CA ALA A 68 4.36 22.45 -1.36
C ALA A 68 3.86 22.56 0.10
N LEU A 69 3.69 21.43 0.80
CA LEU A 69 3.35 21.45 2.23
C LEU A 69 4.47 22.02 3.09
N ARG A 70 5.73 21.70 2.79
CA ARG A 70 6.91 22.29 3.48
C ARG A 70 7.02 23.79 3.23
N ASP A 71 6.80 24.23 2.00
CA ASP A 71 6.79 25.64 1.63
C ASP A 71 5.64 26.41 2.34
N ALA A 72 4.52 25.72 2.63
CA ALA A 72 3.44 26.21 3.48
C ALA A 72 3.75 26.13 4.99
N GLY A 73 5.00 25.84 5.38
CA GLY A 73 5.46 25.81 6.77
C GLY A 73 5.02 24.57 7.57
N LYS A 74 4.59 23.49 6.91
CA LYS A 74 4.16 22.26 7.59
C LYS A 74 5.33 21.30 7.81
N ASN A 75 5.29 20.58 8.95
CA ASN A 75 6.16 19.42 9.17
C ASN A 75 5.63 18.25 8.34
N VAL A 76 6.45 17.67 7.47
CA VAL A 76 6.00 16.66 6.50
C VAL A 76 6.90 15.44 6.55
N ARG A 77 6.27 14.29 6.74
CA ARG A 77 6.87 12.96 6.61
C ARG A 77 6.48 12.38 5.25
N PHE A 78 7.46 12.02 4.43
CA PHE A 78 7.24 11.31 3.18
C PHE A 78 7.61 9.85 3.37
N ILE A 79 6.64 8.94 3.23
CA ILE A 79 6.86 7.50 3.30
C ILE A 79 6.68 6.86 1.93
N TYR A 80 7.54 5.88 1.62
CA TYR A 80 7.42 5.00 0.47
C TYR A 80 7.36 3.54 0.93
N SER A 81 6.21 2.91 0.70
CA SER A 81 5.94 1.54 1.15
C SER A 81 6.33 0.52 0.09
N TRP A 82 7.18 -0.41 0.45
CA TRP A 82 7.41 -1.61 -0.32
C TRP A 82 6.44 -2.71 0.13
N ASP A 83 5.52 -3.11 -0.74
CA ASP A 83 4.60 -4.23 -0.51
C ASP A 83 5.32 -5.56 -0.80
N ASP A 84 6.49 -5.70 -0.18
CA ASP A 84 7.45 -6.79 -0.34
C ASP A 84 7.01 -8.10 0.34
N TYR A 85 5.93 -8.04 1.12
CA TYR A 85 5.29 -9.22 1.72
C TYR A 85 4.11 -9.74 0.89
N ASP A 86 3.99 -9.31 -0.35
CA ASP A 86 3.02 -9.86 -1.29
C ASP A 86 3.43 -11.24 -1.79
N VAL A 87 2.44 -11.97 -2.30
CA VAL A 87 2.63 -13.30 -2.88
C VAL A 87 3.27 -13.20 -4.26
N PHE A 88 4.32 -13.98 -4.50
CA PHE A 88 4.91 -14.15 -5.83
C PHE A 88 3.98 -15.02 -6.69
N ARG A 89 3.10 -14.39 -7.45
CA ARG A 89 2.02 -15.07 -8.21
C ARG A 89 2.39 -15.40 -9.64
N LYS A 90 3.42 -14.76 -10.18
CA LYS A 90 3.78 -14.87 -11.59
C LYS A 90 5.24 -14.50 -11.81
N VAL A 91 5.91 -15.28 -12.66
CA VAL A 91 7.25 -14.93 -13.16
C VAL A 91 7.10 -13.90 -14.28
N PRO A 92 7.72 -12.69 -14.15
CA PRO A 92 7.73 -11.73 -15.25
C PRO A 92 8.56 -12.25 -16.44
N GLY A 93 8.12 -11.93 -17.66
CA GLY A 93 8.74 -12.47 -18.87
C GLY A 93 10.15 -11.94 -19.22
N ASN A 94 10.64 -10.95 -18.46
CA ASN A 94 11.97 -10.38 -18.63
C ASN A 94 12.96 -10.79 -17.53
N MET A 95 12.59 -11.74 -16.68
CA MET A 95 13.48 -12.24 -15.62
C MET A 95 14.42 -13.32 -16.14
N PRO A 96 15.69 -13.33 -15.71
CA PRO A 96 16.61 -14.43 -15.98
C PRO A 96 16.22 -15.68 -15.17
N LYS A 97 16.62 -16.85 -15.64
CA LYS A 97 16.41 -18.15 -14.96
C LYS A 97 14.94 -18.36 -14.53
N PRO A 98 13.95 -18.21 -15.44
CA PRO A 98 12.52 -18.31 -15.07
C PRO A 98 12.17 -19.66 -14.44
N GLU A 99 12.82 -20.74 -14.83
CA GLU A 99 12.66 -22.09 -14.27
C GLU A 99 13.05 -22.18 -12.77
N VAL A 100 13.91 -21.29 -12.31
CA VAL A 100 14.21 -21.16 -10.87
C VAL A 100 13.07 -20.44 -10.17
N LEU A 101 12.62 -19.32 -10.72
CA LEU A 101 11.54 -18.50 -10.14
C LEU A 101 10.20 -19.23 -10.07
N GLU A 102 9.88 -20.09 -11.06
CA GLU A 102 8.65 -20.90 -11.08
C GLU A 102 8.49 -21.78 -9.83
N LYS A 103 9.58 -22.24 -9.23
CA LYS A 103 9.57 -23.03 -8.00
C LYS A 103 9.10 -22.26 -6.77
N TYR A 104 9.19 -20.93 -6.83
CA TYR A 104 8.82 -20.02 -5.75
C TYR A 104 7.45 -19.37 -5.94
N LEU A 105 6.66 -19.81 -6.91
CA LEU A 105 5.27 -19.38 -7.00
C LEU A 105 4.53 -19.70 -5.70
N ARG A 106 3.71 -18.75 -5.25
CA ARG A 106 2.95 -18.77 -3.98
C ARG A 106 3.76 -18.49 -2.71
N TYR A 107 5.06 -18.22 -2.81
CA TYR A 107 5.86 -17.73 -1.68
C TYR A 107 5.73 -16.20 -1.49
N PRO A 108 6.09 -15.64 -0.30
CA PRO A 108 6.34 -14.20 -0.19
C PRO A 108 7.42 -13.77 -1.18
N ILE A 109 7.30 -12.58 -1.76
CA ILE A 109 8.29 -12.08 -2.74
C ILE A 109 9.70 -12.01 -2.13
N THR A 110 9.81 -11.71 -0.84
CA THR A 110 11.07 -11.69 -0.09
C THR A 110 11.73 -13.06 0.08
N SER A 111 10.98 -14.15 -0.12
CA SER A 111 11.55 -15.51 -0.08
C SER A 111 11.99 -16.02 -1.46
N VAL A 112 11.79 -15.22 -2.50
CA VAL A 112 12.19 -15.57 -3.88
C VAL A 112 13.65 -15.18 -4.09
N PRO A 113 14.51 -16.06 -4.64
CA PRO A 113 15.91 -15.73 -4.87
C PRO A 113 16.08 -14.65 -5.94
N ASP A 114 17.10 -13.80 -5.79
CA ASP A 114 17.52 -12.91 -6.87
C ASP A 114 18.24 -13.72 -7.96
N THR A 115 17.61 -13.80 -9.13
CA THR A 115 18.18 -14.53 -10.28
C THR A 115 19.18 -13.69 -11.10
N PHE A 116 19.40 -12.45 -10.71
CA PHE A 116 20.51 -11.62 -11.24
C PHE A 116 21.81 -11.78 -10.45
N ASP A 117 21.78 -12.52 -9.33
CA ASP A 117 22.93 -12.78 -8.44
C ASP A 117 23.57 -11.49 -7.89
N ARG A 118 22.75 -10.45 -7.62
CA ARG A 118 23.22 -9.11 -7.19
C ARG A 118 22.81 -8.78 -5.74
N ASP A 119 21.60 -9.14 -5.37
CA ASP A 119 21.01 -8.73 -4.10
C ASP A 119 20.55 -9.96 -3.27
N GLU A 120 20.13 -9.73 -2.03
CA GLU A 120 19.76 -10.79 -1.08
C GLU A 120 18.60 -11.66 -1.59
N ASN A 121 17.61 -11.03 -2.21
CA ASN A 121 16.43 -11.70 -2.73
C ASN A 121 15.80 -10.88 -3.87
N TYR A 122 14.77 -11.44 -4.50
CA TYR A 122 14.06 -10.85 -5.62
C TYR A 122 13.46 -9.46 -5.29
N ALA A 123 12.82 -9.32 -4.12
CA ALA A 123 12.25 -8.05 -3.71
C ALA A 123 13.35 -7.00 -3.60
N ARG A 124 14.43 -7.32 -2.89
CA ARG A 124 15.55 -6.42 -2.64
C ARG A 124 16.21 -5.95 -3.92
N HIS A 125 16.33 -6.83 -4.93
CA HIS A 125 16.84 -6.48 -6.25
C HIS A 125 16.11 -5.27 -6.88
N HIS A 126 14.76 -5.30 -6.83
CA HIS A 126 13.95 -4.25 -7.43
C HIS A 126 13.84 -2.98 -6.58
N GLU A 127 13.92 -3.12 -5.25
CA GLU A 127 13.87 -2.02 -4.29
C GLU A 127 15.11 -1.14 -4.38
N VAL A 128 16.30 -1.76 -4.34
CA VAL A 128 17.61 -1.06 -4.36
C VAL A 128 17.76 -0.18 -5.59
N ASP A 129 17.24 -0.59 -6.73
CA ASP A 129 17.31 0.22 -7.95
C ASP A 129 16.64 1.59 -7.79
N ILE A 130 15.45 1.64 -7.20
CA ILE A 130 14.74 2.90 -6.93
C ILE A 130 15.39 3.67 -5.77
N GLU A 131 15.72 2.99 -4.69
CA GLU A 131 16.33 3.61 -3.50
C GLU A 131 17.63 4.35 -3.85
N ASN A 132 18.43 3.80 -4.78
CA ASN A 132 19.65 4.43 -5.25
C ASN A 132 19.42 5.56 -6.27
N GLN A 133 18.30 5.57 -6.98
CA GLN A 133 18.01 6.60 -7.99
C GLN A 133 17.33 7.84 -7.41
N LEU A 134 16.46 7.69 -6.43
CA LEU A 134 15.67 8.80 -5.87
C LEU A 134 16.53 9.95 -5.31
N PRO A 135 17.61 9.69 -4.54
CA PRO A 135 18.48 10.76 -4.03
C PRO A 135 19.15 11.58 -5.16
N ARG A 136 19.40 10.97 -6.31
CA ARG A 136 20.01 11.64 -7.47
C ARG A 136 19.11 12.73 -8.08
N VAL A 137 17.82 12.65 -7.82
CA VAL A 137 16.83 13.66 -8.24
C VAL A 137 16.27 14.44 -7.05
N GLY A 138 16.93 14.36 -5.88
CA GLY A 138 16.61 15.13 -4.68
C GLY A 138 15.33 14.66 -3.98
N ILE A 139 14.96 13.38 -4.11
CA ILE A 139 13.79 12.77 -3.46
C ILE A 139 14.29 11.82 -2.37
N HIS A 140 13.82 12.03 -1.14
CA HIS A 140 14.28 11.31 0.05
C HIS A 140 13.10 10.85 0.91
N PRO A 141 12.37 9.79 0.53
CA PRO A 141 11.34 9.21 1.37
C PRO A 141 11.94 8.34 2.48
N GLU A 142 11.17 8.13 3.54
CA GLU A 142 11.37 7.03 4.47
C GLU A 142 10.84 5.75 3.83
N PHE A 143 11.69 4.76 3.62
CA PHE A 143 11.27 3.47 3.08
C PHE A 143 10.69 2.58 4.17
N LEU A 144 9.52 1.99 3.91
CA LEU A 144 8.83 1.06 4.80
C LEU A 144 8.72 -0.30 4.11
N TYR A 145 9.33 -1.30 4.72
CA TYR A 145 9.29 -2.69 4.23
C TYR A 145 8.19 -3.45 4.96
N GLN A 146 7.14 -3.86 4.25
CA GLN A 146 5.97 -4.47 4.85
C GLN A 146 6.28 -5.85 5.42
N SER A 147 7.17 -6.62 4.78
CA SER A 147 7.66 -7.90 5.32
C SER A 147 8.23 -7.74 6.73
N SER A 148 9.15 -6.81 6.91
CA SER A 148 9.76 -6.54 8.22
C SER A 148 8.73 -6.09 9.25
N ARG A 149 7.75 -5.28 8.85
CA ARG A 149 6.71 -4.78 9.75
C ARG A 149 5.75 -5.88 10.21
N TYR A 150 5.33 -6.77 9.30
CA TYR A 150 4.51 -7.92 9.64
C TYR A 150 5.28 -8.90 10.53
N GLN A 151 6.52 -9.22 10.20
CA GLN A 151 7.38 -10.10 10.98
C GLN A 151 7.73 -9.54 12.36
N ALA A 152 7.84 -8.22 12.50
CA ALA A 152 8.00 -7.53 13.78
C ALA A 152 6.68 -7.35 14.55
N HIS A 153 5.60 -7.98 14.11
CA HIS A 153 4.26 -7.95 14.75
C HIS A 153 3.68 -6.54 14.95
N ARG A 154 4.10 -5.57 14.13
CA ARG A 154 3.67 -4.19 14.25
C ARG A 154 2.16 -4.02 14.05
N TYR A 155 1.55 -4.88 13.24
CA TYR A 155 0.15 -4.79 12.84
C TYR A 155 -0.81 -5.71 13.60
N VAL A 156 -0.39 -6.26 14.75
CA VAL A 156 -1.20 -7.19 15.54
C VAL A 156 -2.58 -6.63 15.88
N GLU A 157 -2.65 -5.40 16.35
CA GLU A 157 -3.91 -4.76 16.69
C GLU A 157 -4.78 -4.49 15.45
N GLY A 158 -4.16 -4.15 14.33
CA GLY A 158 -4.85 -4.01 13.03
C GLY A 158 -5.40 -5.33 12.52
N LEU A 159 -4.63 -6.41 12.63
CA LEU A 159 -5.04 -7.78 12.30
C LEU A 159 -6.23 -8.22 13.18
N LYS A 160 -6.09 -8.12 14.50
CA LYS A 160 -7.14 -8.45 15.46
C LYS A 160 -8.43 -7.70 15.16
N LYS A 161 -8.34 -6.39 15.02
CA LYS A 161 -9.48 -5.53 14.73
C LYS A 161 -10.18 -5.90 13.41
N SER A 162 -9.40 -6.26 12.40
CA SER A 162 -9.93 -6.70 11.10
C SER A 162 -10.63 -8.05 11.20
N LEU A 163 -10.06 -9.02 11.93
CA LEU A 163 -10.65 -10.33 12.15
C LEU A 163 -11.96 -10.24 12.95
N GLN A 164 -11.98 -9.42 14.00
CA GLN A 164 -13.17 -9.19 14.83
C GLN A 164 -14.31 -8.50 14.06
N ASN A 165 -13.98 -7.66 13.08
CA ASN A 165 -14.94 -6.89 12.29
C ASN A 165 -15.08 -7.43 10.84
N ARG A 166 -14.76 -8.69 10.59
CA ARG A 166 -14.73 -9.26 9.24
C ARG A 166 -16.05 -9.14 8.48
N GLU A 167 -17.19 -9.25 9.16
CA GLU A 167 -18.50 -9.12 8.53
C GLU A 167 -18.77 -7.67 8.10
N LEU A 168 -18.44 -6.69 8.92
CA LEU A 168 -18.55 -5.27 8.56
C LEU A 168 -17.59 -4.91 7.41
N ILE A 169 -16.41 -5.52 7.37
CA ILE A 169 -15.47 -5.36 6.25
C ILE A 169 -16.08 -5.96 4.97
N LYS A 170 -16.68 -7.14 5.05
CA LYS A 170 -17.39 -7.78 3.93
C LYS A 170 -18.50 -6.87 3.37
N GLU A 171 -19.29 -6.25 4.24
CA GLU A 171 -20.29 -5.26 3.85
C GLU A 171 -19.66 -4.06 3.12
N CYS A 172 -18.59 -3.47 3.68
CA CYS A 172 -17.86 -2.36 3.04
C CYS A 172 -17.33 -2.73 1.66
N LEU A 173 -16.83 -3.95 1.48
CA LEU A 173 -16.32 -4.44 0.21
C LEU A 173 -17.44 -4.70 -0.80
N ASN A 174 -18.65 -5.06 -0.34
CA ASN A 174 -19.80 -5.30 -1.18
C ASN A 174 -20.50 -4.02 -1.65
N GLU A 175 -20.27 -2.88 -0.96
CA GLU A 175 -20.96 -1.60 -1.26
C GLU A 175 -20.81 -1.17 -2.73
N TYR A 176 -19.64 -1.45 -3.32
CA TYR A 176 -19.31 -1.04 -4.70
C TYR A 176 -19.19 -2.23 -5.67
N ARG A 177 -19.68 -3.41 -5.29
CA ARG A 177 -19.72 -4.58 -6.17
C ARG A 177 -21.05 -4.66 -6.88
N ASP A 178 -21.01 -5.09 -8.14
CA ASP A 178 -22.22 -5.48 -8.86
C ASP A 178 -22.86 -6.68 -8.16
N GLU A 179 -24.18 -6.82 -8.28
CA GLU A 179 -24.95 -7.88 -7.58
C GLU A 179 -24.37 -9.28 -7.80
N ASP A 180 -23.94 -9.59 -9.05
CA ASP A 180 -23.37 -10.90 -9.42
C ASP A 180 -22.00 -11.18 -8.77
N HIS A 181 -21.32 -10.14 -8.25
CA HIS A 181 -19.99 -10.24 -7.63
C HIS A 181 -20.01 -9.96 -6.13
N LYS A 182 -21.18 -9.71 -5.53
CA LYS A 182 -21.31 -9.58 -4.08
C LYS A 182 -21.07 -10.89 -3.37
N MET A 183 -20.31 -10.84 -2.30
CA MET A 183 -20.24 -11.95 -1.34
C MET A 183 -21.59 -12.10 -0.68
N LYS A 184 -22.12 -13.32 -0.64
CA LYS A 184 -23.41 -13.63 -0.02
C LYS A 184 -23.31 -13.60 1.50
N ALA A 185 -24.46 -13.55 2.17
CA ALA A 185 -24.50 -13.56 3.63
C ALA A 185 -23.84 -14.80 4.24
N GLU A 186 -24.07 -15.96 3.62
CA GLU A 186 -23.51 -17.26 4.01
C GLU A 186 -22.02 -17.44 3.72
N ASP A 187 -21.43 -16.60 2.84
CA ASP A 187 -20.00 -16.71 2.50
C ASP A 187 -19.14 -16.28 3.68
N VAL A 188 -18.26 -17.15 4.13
CA VAL A 188 -17.26 -16.81 5.16
C VAL A 188 -16.18 -15.96 4.51
N TYR A 189 -16.00 -14.76 5.06
CA TYR A 189 -14.95 -13.84 4.62
C TYR A 189 -13.83 -13.74 5.66
N TRP A 190 -12.60 -13.91 5.20
CA TRP A 190 -11.40 -13.66 5.99
C TRP A 190 -10.61 -12.47 5.43
N PRO A 191 -10.38 -11.42 6.23
CA PRO A 191 -9.64 -10.24 5.77
C PRO A 191 -8.13 -10.47 5.69
N THR A 192 -7.66 -11.68 6.00
CA THR A 192 -6.27 -12.06 6.11
C THR A 192 -5.93 -13.22 5.18
N SER A 193 -4.64 -13.36 4.87
CA SER A 193 -4.03 -14.55 4.28
C SER A 193 -2.85 -15.00 5.12
N ILE A 194 -2.46 -16.28 4.99
CA ILE A 194 -1.41 -16.89 5.79
C ILE A 194 -0.38 -17.53 4.86
N PHE A 195 0.88 -17.26 5.09
CA PHE A 195 1.99 -18.08 4.60
C PHE A 195 2.21 -19.20 5.60
N CYS A 196 2.11 -20.43 5.15
CA CYS A 196 2.20 -21.63 5.97
C CYS A 196 3.52 -21.67 6.75
N GLY A 197 3.48 -21.90 8.07
CA GLY A 197 4.67 -22.02 8.92
C GLY A 197 5.61 -23.15 8.50
N LYS A 198 5.10 -24.18 7.81
CA LYS A 198 5.89 -25.32 7.35
C LYS A 198 6.49 -25.14 5.94
N CYS A 199 5.70 -24.70 4.95
CA CYS A 199 6.15 -24.64 3.55
C CYS A 199 6.31 -23.21 3.02
N ASN A 200 5.95 -22.20 3.80
CA ASN A 200 6.04 -20.77 3.48
C ASN A 200 5.25 -20.34 2.22
N LYS A 201 4.24 -21.13 1.81
CA LYS A 201 3.35 -20.78 0.70
C LYS A 201 2.01 -20.27 1.22
N ASP A 202 1.33 -19.43 0.42
CA ASP A 202 -0.01 -18.94 0.71
C ASP A 202 -1.12 -19.89 0.21
N THR A 203 -0.82 -21.17 0.02
CA THR A 203 -1.79 -22.24 -0.29
C THR A 203 -2.50 -22.70 0.98
N THR A 204 -2.98 -21.75 1.75
CA THR A 204 -3.62 -21.95 3.05
C THR A 204 -5.10 -21.56 3.00
N GLU A 205 -5.90 -22.22 3.83
CA GLU A 205 -7.28 -21.91 4.09
C GLU A 205 -7.47 -21.68 5.59
N ILE A 206 -8.00 -20.51 5.98
CA ILE A 206 -8.31 -20.22 7.40
C ILE A 206 -9.55 -21.00 7.77
N THR A 207 -9.45 -21.79 8.84
CA THR A 207 -10.51 -22.66 9.34
C THR A 207 -11.19 -22.15 10.61
N GLY A 208 -10.56 -21.21 11.32
CA GLY A 208 -11.13 -20.66 12.54
C GLY A 208 -10.41 -19.43 13.07
N TYR A 209 -11.10 -18.72 13.94
CA TYR A 209 -10.58 -17.59 14.73
C TYR A 209 -11.22 -17.63 16.10
N ASP A 210 -10.43 -17.55 17.18
CA ASP A 210 -10.90 -17.66 18.56
C ASP A 210 -11.57 -16.39 19.12
N GLY A 211 -11.59 -15.32 18.33
CA GLY A 211 -12.12 -14.01 18.75
C GLY A 211 -11.05 -13.09 19.36
N GLU A 212 -9.86 -13.58 19.66
CA GLU A 212 -8.77 -12.84 20.29
C GLU A 212 -7.50 -12.82 19.41
N TYR A 213 -6.58 -13.77 19.56
CA TYR A 213 -5.32 -13.79 18.84
C TYR A 213 -5.03 -15.11 18.10
N GLY A 214 -5.84 -16.14 18.32
CA GLY A 214 -5.66 -17.46 17.74
C GLY A 214 -6.33 -17.59 16.38
N VAL A 215 -5.57 -17.90 15.33
CA VAL A 215 -6.07 -18.18 13.98
C VAL A 215 -5.69 -19.59 13.59
N SER A 216 -6.67 -20.40 13.21
CA SER A 216 -6.46 -21.77 12.74
C SER A 216 -6.49 -21.82 11.23
N TYR A 217 -5.60 -22.59 10.65
CA TYR A 217 -5.52 -22.79 9.20
C TYR A 217 -5.10 -24.22 8.83
N LYS A 218 -5.41 -24.62 7.62
CA LYS A 218 -4.87 -25.79 6.94
C LYS A 218 -4.16 -25.37 5.65
N CYS A 219 -3.16 -26.15 5.22
CA CYS A 219 -2.38 -25.90 4.03
C CYS A 219 -2.36 -27.13 3.12
N GLU A 220 -2.27 -26.93 1.80
CA GLU A 220 -2.14 -28.03 0.81
C GLU A 220 -0.93 -28.94 1.08
N CYS A 221 0.10 -28.48 1.80
CA CYS A 221 1.24 -29.29 2.21
C CYS A 221 0.93 -30.28 3.35
N GLY A 222 -0.31 -30.33 3.83
CA GLY A 222 -0.76 -31.16 4.94
C GLY A 222 -0.46 -30.57 6.33
N CYS A 223 -0.06 -29.32 6.42
CA CYS A 223 0.07 -28.63 7.70
C CYS A 223 -1.30 -28.15 8.17
N GLU A 224 -1.65 -28.42 9.43
CA GLU A 224 -2.80 -27.87 10.13
C GLU A 224 -2.31 -27.31 11.45
N GLU A 225 -2.60 -26.02 11.71
CA GLU A 225 -2.03 -25.30 12.84
C GLU A 225 -2.98 -24.19 13.34
N THR A 226 -2.92 -23.93 14.65
CA THR A 226 -3.44 -22.70 15.24
C THR A 226 -2.29 -21.84 15.68
N VAL A 227 -2.22 -20.62 15.16
CA VAL A 227 -1.12 -19.69 15.42
C VAL A 227 -1.62 -18.49 16.21
N ASP A 228 -0.77 -17.96 17.08
CA ASP A 228 -0.99 -16.69 17.76
C ASP A 228 -0.43 -15.56 16.90
N ILE A 229 -1.27 -14.61 16.49
CA ILE A 229 -0.86 -13.49 15.62
C ILE A 229 0.13 -12.53 16.28
N ARG A 230 0.37 -12.65 17.60
CA ARG A 230 1.37 -11.87 18.32
C ARG A 230 2.78 -12.45 18.17
N GLU A 231 2.89 -13.71 17.74
CA GLU A 231 4.14 -14.47 17.65
C GLU A 231 4.38 -15.00 16.23
N PHE A 232 3.32 -15.09 15.42
CA PHE A 232 3.40 -15.62 14.07
C PHE A 232 3.38 -14.52 13.01
N GLY A 233 4.53 -14.21 12.44
CA GLY A 233 4.69 -13.19 11.40
C GLY A 233 4.21 -13.58 10.01
N GLY A 234 3.75 -14.85 9.80
CA GLY A 234 3.30 -15.37 8.51
C GLY A 234 1.87 -14.97 8.12
N ILE A 235 1.20 -14.12 8.88
CA ILE A 235 -0.17 -13.66 8.60
C ILE A 235 -0.15 -12.20 8.14
N LYS A 236 -0.94 -11.89 7.12
CA LYS A 236 -1.09 -10.52 6.63
C LYS A 236 -2.53 -10.21 6.23
N LEU A 237 -2.89 -8.94 6.23
CA LEU A 237 -4.16 -8.47 5.69
C LEU A 237 -4.19 -8.55 4.16
N GLY A 238 -5.35 -8.86 3.61
CA GLY A 238 -5.63 -8.65 2.20
C GLY A 238 -5.52 -7.16 1.85
N TRP A 239 -4.96 -6.83 0.67
CA TRP A 239 -4.56 -5.46 0.35
C TRP A 239 -5.69 -4.41 0.49
N ARG A 240 -6.95 -4.75 0.23
CA ARG A 240 -8.09 -3.84 0.39
C ARG A 240 -8.41 -3.49 1.86
N VAL A 241 -7.84 -4.22 2.80
CA VAL A 241 -7.94 -3.98 4.25
C VAL A 241 -6.61 -3.51 4.82
N ASP A 242 -5.50 -4.03 4.29
CA ASP A 242 -4.14 -3.62 4.64
C ASP A 242 -3.90 -2.14 4.36
N TRP A 243 -4.28 -1.67 3.18
CA TRP A 243 -4.10 -0.29 2.75
C TRP A 243 -4.76 0.72 3.72
N PRO A 244 -6.09 0.65 4.03
CA PRO A 244 -6.72 1.54 5.00
C PRO A 244 -6.23 1.33 6.44
N MET A 245 -5.79 0.14 6.83
CA MET A 245 -5.16 -0.09 8.13
C MET A 245 -3.86 0.71 8.23
N ARG A 246 -3.01 0.68 7.20
CA ARG A 246 -1.77 1.44 7.14
C ARG A 246 -2.00 2.95 7.13
N TRP A 247 -3.10 3.44 6.52
CA TRP A 247 -3.45 4.87 6.63
C TRP A 247 -3.61 5.30 8.08
N ASN A 248 -4.31 4.49 8.89
CA ASN A 248 -4.45 4.78 10.30
C ASN A 248 -3.13 4.61 11.06
N GLU A 249 -2.36 3.58 10.78
CA GLU A 249 -1.10 3.31 11.47
C GLU A 249 -0.06 4.41 11.25
N GLU A 250 0.11 4.85 10.01
CA GLU A 250 1.09 5.87 9.61
C GLU A 250 0.51 7.30 9.63
N LYS A 251 -0.77 7.47 9.98
CA LYS A 251 -1.47 8.76 9.99
C LYS A 251 -1.39 9.47 8.64
N VAL A 252 -1.63 8.72 7.56
CA VAL A 252 -1.54 9.23 6.19
C VAL A 252 -2.61 10.27 5.92
N VAL A 253 -2.22 11.42 5.41
CA VAL A 253 -3.12 12.53 5.04
C VAL A 253 -3.22 12.76 3.54
N PHE A 254 -2.23 12.26 2.77
CA PHE A 254 -2.21 12.34 1.32
C PHE A 254 -1.62 11.06 0.71
N GLU A 255 -2.32 10.52 -0.28
CA GLU A 255 -1.82 9.42 -1.11
C GLU A 255 -2.48 9.47 -2.49
N PRO A 256 -1.72 9.65 -3.58
CA PRO A 256 -2.27 9.63 -4.93
C PRO A 256 -2.54 8.20 -5.38
N GLY A 257 -3.32 8.04 -6.43
CA GLY A 257 -3.53 6.70 -6.99
C GLY A 257 -3.77 6.72 -8.49
N GLY A 258 -3.42 5.61 -9.12
CA GLY A 258 -3.76 5.36 -10.51
C GLY A 258 -5.27 5.35 -10.73
N LYS A 259 -5.68 5.66 -11.96
CA LYS A 259 -7.10 5.71 -12.32
C LYS A 259 -7.86 4.39 -12.08
N ASP A 260 -7.17 3.28 -12.04
CA ASP A 260 -7.72 1.95 -11.72
C ASP A 260 -8.13 1.83 -10.24
N HIS A 261 -7.53 2.62 -9.35
CA HIS A 261 -7.85 2.64 -7.93
C HIS A 261 -8.80 3.78 -7.53
N ILE A 262 -8.66 4.96 -8.17
CA ILE A 262 -9.36 6.20 -7.78
C ILE A 262 -10.63 6.47 -8.62
N SER A 263 -10.94 5.63 -9.60
CA SER A 263 -12.22 5.75 -10.33
C SER A 263 -13.39 5.40 -9.41
N PRO A 264 -14.59 6.00 -9.62
CA PRO A 264 -15.79 5.70 -8.83
C PRO A 264 -16.04 4.19 -8.71
N GLY A 265 -16.30 3.71 -7.50
CA GLY A 265 -16.44 2.29 -7.19
C GLY A 265 -15.13 1.52 -7.14
N GLY A 266 -13.98 2.19 -7.29
CA GLY A 266 -12.65 1.60 -7.21
C GLY A 266 -12.22 1.23 -5.79
N SER A 267 -10.98 0.77 -5.70
CA SER A 267 -10.42 0.30 -4.42
C SER A 267 -10.33 1.40 -3.37
N TYR A 268 -10.16 2.65 -3.78
CA TYR A 268 -10.10 3.79 -2.86
C TYR A 268 -11.46 4.03 -2.16
N ASP A 269 -12.57 3.89 -2.87
CA ASP A 269 -13.90 4.08 -2.28
C ASP A 269 -14.19 3.02 -1.22
N THR A 270 -13.85 1.76 -1.48
CA THR A 270 -13.95 0.69 -0.47
C THR A 270 -13.01 0.92 0.70
N ALA A 271 -11.75 1.34 0.43
CA ALA A 271 -10.77 1.63 1.46
C ALA A 271 -11.20 2.78 2.38
N LYS A 272 -11.86 3.82 1.86
CA LYS A 272 -12.46 4.91 2.66
C LYS A 272 -13.46 4.38 3.69
N LEU A 273 -14.34 3.48 3.27
CA LEU A 273 -15.33 2.89 4.17
C LEU A 273 -14.65 2.07 5.28
N VAL A 274 -13.71 1.20 4.89
CA VAL A 274 -12.97 0.36 5.84
C VAL A 274 -12.14 1.23 6.80
N SER A 275 -11.43 2.24 6.29
CA SER A 275 -10.65 3.17 7.11
C SER A 275 -11.51 3.84 8.18
N LYS A 276 -12.66 4.39 7.78
CA LYS A 276 -13.55 5.11 8.70
C LYS A 276 -14.26 4.18 9.67
N LYS A 277 -14.90 3.12 9.16
CA LYS A 277 -15.76 2.25 9.98
C LYS A 277 -14.96 1.30 10.89
N ILE A 278 -13.81 0.82 10.41
CA ILE A 278 -13.01 -0.17 11.16
C ILE A 278 -11.89 0.53 11.94
N PHE A 279 -11.11 1.38 11.30
CA PHE A 279 -9.90 1.94 11.93
C PHE A 279 -10.13 3.32 12.56
N GLY A 280 -11.23 4.02 12.22
CA GLY A 280 -11.55 5.33 12.77
C GLY A 280 -10.70 6.47 12.20
N TRP A 281 -10.04 6.25 11.06
CA TRP A 281 -9.21 7.22 10.38
C TRP A 281 -9.91 7.78 9.13
N ASP A 282 -9.88 9.09 8.95
CA ASP A 282 -10.38 9.71 7.73
C ASP A 282 -9.39 9.47 6.59
N ALA A 283 -9.89 8.88 5.49
CA ALA A 283 -9.07 8.56 4.33
C ALA A 283 -8.21 9.75 3.88
N PRO A 284 -7.00 9.53 3.36
CA PRO A 284 -6.14 10.60 2.87
C PRO A 284 -6.81 11.38 1.73
N VAL A 285 -6.46 12.65 1.59
CA VAL A 285 -6.74 13.38 0.34
C VAL A 285 -6.03 12.64 -0.78
N THR A 286 -6.71 12.45 -1.89
CA THR A 286 -6.14 11.72 -3.04
C THR A 286 -6.14 12.55 -4.29
N MET A 287 -5.29 12.17 -5.24
CA MET A 287 -5.24 12.69 -6.58
C MET A 287 -5.12 11.54 -7.58
N LYS A 288 -6.01 11.54 -8.57
CA LYS A 288 -5.98 10.57 -9.66
C LYS A 288 -4.96 10.94 -10.71
N TYR A 289 -4.12 10.00 -11.11
CA TYR A 289 -3.21 10.16 -12.24
C TYR A 289 -3.46 9.10 -13.32
N ASP A 290 -3.18 9.49 -14.59
CA ASP A 290 -3.20 8.57 -15.72
C ASP A 290 -1.88 7.82 -15.85
N PHE A 291 -1.93 6.65 -16.50
CA PHE A 291 -0.75 5.84 -16.75
C PHE A 291 0.19 6.47 -17.78
N VAL A 292 1.49 6.35 -17.55
CA VAL A 292 2.50 6.60 -18.57
C VAL A 292 2.44 5.48 -19.61
N LYS A 293 2.43 5.85 -20.88
CA LYS A 293 2.31 4.92 -22.01
C LYS A 293 3.48 5.11 -22.97
N LEU A 294 3.88 4.04 -23.63
CA LEU A 294 4.80 4.12 -24.74
C LEU A 294 4.05 4.55 -26.02
N LYS A 295 4.61 5.53 -26.76
CA LYS A 295 4.02 5.97 -28.02
C LYS A 295 3.97 4.81 -29.02
N GLY A 296 2.79 4.55 -29.58
CA GLY A 296 2.59 3.47 -30.55
C GLY A 296 2.42 2.07 -29.96
N VAL A 297 2.47 1.91 -28.63
CA VAL A 297 2.24 0.63 -27.96
C VAL A 297 0.92 0.65 -27.22
N PRO A 298 -0.02 -0.26 -27.50
CA PRO A 298 -1.28 -0.31 -26.79
C PRO A 298 -1.10 -0.76 -25.33
N GLY A 299 -1.88 -0.15 -24.41
CA GLY A 299 -1.89 -0.48 -22.99
C GLY A 299 -0.93 0.35 -22.14
N LYS A 300 -0.90 0.07 -20.82
CA LYS A 300 0.04 0.68 -19.87
C LYS A 300 1.37 -0.07 -19.85
N MET A 301 2.46 0.61 -19.45
CA MET A 301 3.69 -0.06 -19.04
C MET A 301 3.40 -1.01 -17.88
N SER A 302 4.09 -2.12 -17.83
CA SER A 302 3.85 -3.14 -16.81
C SER A 302 5.14 -3.91 -16.51
N SER A 303 5.60 -3.83 -15.28
CA SER A 303 6.75 -4.58 -14.76
C SER A 303 6.56 -6.08 -14.97
N SER A 304 5.39 -6.62 -14.63
CA SER A 304 5.08 -8.05 -14.74
C SER A 304 4.97 -8.57 -16.19
N LYS A 305 4.91 -7.69 -17.20
CA LYS A 305 4.89 -8.07 -18.63
C LYS A 305 6.21 -7.80 -19.35
N GLY A 306 7.23 -7.27 -18.64
CA GLY A 306 8.51 -6.93 -19.23
C GLY A 306 8.46 -5.80 -20.27
N LYS A 307 7.35 -5.05 -20.33
CA LYS A 307 7.17 -3.88 -21.23
C LYS A 307 7.47 -2.61 -20.45
N VAL A 308 8.75 -2.32 -20.26
CA VAL A 308 9.26 -1.20 -19.45
C VAL A 308 10.37 -0.45 -20.19
N ILE A 309 10.54 0.83 -19.85
CA ILE A 309 11.71 1.68 -20.18
C ILE A 309 12.29 2.15 -18.86
#